data_fc4703e10c8de9d10122d423bebcc88c
#
_entry.id   fc4703e10c8de9d10122d423bebcc88c
#
_cell.length_a   1.000
_cell.length_b   1.000
_cell.length_c   1.000
_cell.angle_alpha   90.00
_cell.angle_beta   90.00
_cell.angle_gamma   90.00
#
_symmetry.space_group_name_H-M   'P 1'
#
loop_
_entity.id
_entity.type
_entity.pdbx_description
1 polymer ?
#
loop_
_entity_poly.entity_id
_entity_poly.type
_entity_poly.pdbx_seq_one_letter_code
_entity_poly.pdbx_strand_id
1 'polypeptide(L)'
;MEGNIGTNHKYYRESQEKLAKAQRILSRRKGAKKGEEKSNNYRKQQRKVGKIHRHIANQRLDHLHKLSTEITNQYDVICVESVHMRAMSNKGFGNGKATFDNGYGKFLELLEYKLKDCGKYLVKVSKWYPSSQICSCCGRRKKLSLEERMYECECGLEMDRDYNAAINIKREGLRILREEAV
;
A
#
# COMPACT_ATOMS: atom_id res chain seq x y z
N MET A 1 9.68 -21.04 0.26
CA MET A 1 9.98 -19.82 -0.54
C MET A 1 9.96 -18.65 0.42
N GLU A 2 11.12 -18.12 0.73
CA GLU A 2 11.25 -16.93 1.58
C GLU A 2 10.69 -15.76 0.79
N GLY A 3 9.57 -15.21 1.28
CA GLY A 3 8.97 -14.02 0.70
C GLY A 3 9.94 -12.85 0.87
N ASN A 4 10.47 -12.35 -0.23
CA ASN A 4 11.28 -11.15 -0.27
C ASN A 4 10.37 -9.98 0.16
N ILE A 5 10.43 -9.61 1.44
CA ILE A 5 9.71 -8.47 1.99
C ILE A 5 10.37 -7.24 1.39
N GLY A 6 9.74 -6.69 0.36
CA GLY A 6 10.21 -5.48 -0.30
C GLY A 6 10.47 -4.38 0.73
N THR A 7 11.66 -3.81 0.71
CA THR A 7 12.05 -2.72 1.62
C THR A 7 11.13 -1.52 1.41
N ASN A 8 10.42 -1.12 2.47
CA ASN A 8 9.59 0.08 2.44
C ASN A 8 10.47 1.34 2.39
N HIS A 9 10.64 1.90 1.21
CA HIS A 9 11.37 3.14 1.01
C HIS A 9 10.55 4.34 1.53
N LYS A 10 11.05 4.97 2.58
CA LYS A 10 10.39 6.12 3.25
C LYS A 10 10.71 7.44 2.53
N TYR A 11 10.47 7.53 1.22
CA TYR A 11 10.80 8.69 0.37
C TYR A 11 10.32 10.03 0.92
N TYR A 12 9.14 10.07 1.51
CA TYR A 12 8.63 11.29 2.16
C TYR A 12 9.47 11.66 3.39
N ARG A 13 9.84 10.68 4.25
CA ARG A 13 10.64 10.93 5.46
C ARG A 13 12.04 11.42 5.11
N GLU A 14 12.68 10.86 4.10
CA GLU A 14 14.01 11.27 3.61
C GLU A 14 14.00 12.72 3.12
N SER A 15 12.92 13.14 2.46
CA SER A 15 12.77 14.50 1.96
C SER A 15 12.10 15.47 2.94
N GLN A 16 11.65 15.00 4.10
CA GLN A 16 10.83 15.77 5.05
C GLN A 16 11.51 17.05 5.54
N GLU A 17 12.79 17.00 5.90
CA GLU A 17 13.53 18.18 6.37
C GLU A 17 13.70 19.23 5.27
N LYS A 18 14.07 18.79 4.07
CA LYS A 18 14.21 19.65 2.89
C LYS A 18 12.88 20.30 2.53
N LEU A 19 11.81 19.56 2.58
CA LEU A 19 10.45 20.05 2.35
C LEU A 19 10.03 21.05 3.41
N ALA A 20 10.23 20.75 4.70
CA ALA A 20 9.89 21.62 5.82
C ALA A 20 10.65 22.97 5.74
N LYS A 21 11.96 22.94 5.44
CA LYS A 21 12.75 24.14 5.22
C LYS A 21 12.18 25.00 4.07
N ALA A 22 11.87 24.37 2.94
CA ALA A 22 11.32 25.06 1.78
C ALA A 22 9.92 25.65 2.05
N GLN A 23 9.07 24.95 2.79
CA GLN A 23 7.73 25.40 3.19
C GLN A 23 7.79 26.57 4.20
N ARG A 24 8.71 26.54 5.17
CA ARG A 24 8.92 27.68 6.11
C ARG A 24 9.29 28.96 5.36
N ILE A 25 10.19 28.86 4.36
CA ILE A 25 10.55 30.00 3.52
C ILE A 25 9.34 30.50 2.72
N LEU A 26 8.55 29.57 2.15
CA LEU A 26 7.34 29.90 1.41
C LEU A 26 6.32 30.62 2.29
N SER A 27 6.10 30.14 3.51
CA SER A 27 5.19 30.76 4.48
C SER A 27 5.59 32.18 4.84
N ARG A 28 6.90 32.42 5.11
CA ARG A 28 7.42 33.77 5.39
C ARG A 28 7.24 34.73 4.22
N ARG A 29 7.30 34.24 2.98
CA ARG A 29 7.12 35.04 1.76
C ARG A 29 5.64 35.24 1.37
N LYS A 30 4.73 34.61 2.11
CA LYS A 30 3.29 34.70 1.82
C LYS A 30 2.72 36.11 1.99
N GLY A 31 3.31 36.94 2.84
CA GLY A 31 3.20 38.36 3.24
C GLY A 31 2.03 39.23 2.73
N ALA A 32 1.44 38.90 1.62
CA ALA A 32 0.34 39.66 1.03
C ALA A 32 -1.00 39.40 1.73
N LYS A 33 -1.83 40.43 1.86
CA LYS A 33 -3.21 40.32 2.30
C LYS A 33 -4.01 39.39 1.37
N LYS A 34 -5.15 38.91 1.85
CA LYS A 34 -6.05 38.07 1.05
C LYS A 34 -6.52 38.86 -0.17
N GLY A 35 -6.22 38.35 -1.39
CA GLY A 35 -6.59 39.02 -2.65
C GLY A 35 -5.42 39.76 -3.35
N GLU A 36 -4.30 40.03 -2.67
CA GLU A 36 -3.15 40.67 -3.32
C GLU A 36 -2.32 39.70 -4.16
N GLU A 37 -1.72 40.24 -5.22
CA GLU A 37 -0.86 39.47 -6.11
C GLU A 37 0.42 39.03 -5.39
N LYS A 38 0.79 37.77 -5.58
CA LYS A 38 1.97 37.18 -4.92
C LYS A 38 3.26 37.62 -5.60
N SER A 39 4.24 38.03 -4.80
CA SER A 39 5.55 38.47 -5.29
C SER A 39 6.26 37.39 -6.12
N ASN A 40 7.15 37.80 -7.02
CA ASN A 40 7.96 36.90 -7.82
C ASN A 40 8.80 35.96 -6.95
N ASN A 41 9.30 36.42 -5.79
CA ASN A 41 10.03 35.59 -4.84
C ASN A 41 9.14 34.52 -4.18
N TYR A 42 7.88 34.81 -3.92
CA TYR A 42 6.91 33.80 -3.48
C TYR A 42 6.68 32.73 -4.56
N ARG A 43 6.43 33.18 -5.81
CA ARG A 43 6.21 32.27 -6.95
C ARG A 43 7.43 31.35 -7.21
N LYS A 44 8.64 31.90 -7.14
CA LYS A 44 9.89 31.11 -7.25
C LYS A 44 9.99 30.05 -6.14
N GLN A 45 9.68 30.43 -4.89
CA GLN A 45 9.72 29.48 -3.77
C GLN A 45 8.61 28.42 -3.85
N GLN A 46 7.42 28.78 -4.29
CA GLN A 46 6.31 27.85 -4.54
C GLN A 46 6.70 26.78 -5.56
N ARG A 47 7.39 27.19 -6.65
CA ARG A 47 7.92 26.25 -7.64
C ARG A 47 8.97 25.29 -7.03
N LYS A 48 9.83 25.78 -6.12
CA LYS A 48 10.78 24.91 -5.40
C LYS A 48 10.08 23.86 -4.55
N VAL A 49 9.08 24.26 -3.77
CA VAL A 49 8.24 23.33 -2.98
C VAL A 49 7.57 22.31 -3.90
N GLY A 50 6.96 22.77 -5.01
CA GLY A 50 6.34 21.88 -6.00
C GLY A 50 7.31 20.88 -6.62
N LYS A 51 8.56 21.28 -6.90
CA LYS A 51 9.61 20.37 -7.40
C LYS A 51 9.95 19.27 -6.39
N ILE A 52 10.04 19.60 -5.09
CA ILE A 52 10.31 18.60 -4.04
C ILE A 52 9.17 17.59 -3.97
N HIS A 53 7.92 18.05 -3.93
CA HIS A 53 6.76 17.15 -3.93
C HIS A 53 6.73 16.24 -5.16
N ARG A 54 6.98 16.79 -6.34
CA ARG A 54 7.04 16.02 -7.59
C ARG A 54 8.14 14.96 -7.55
N HIS A 55 9.31 15.31 -7.04
CA HIS A 55 10.43 14.37 -6.90
C HIS A 55 10.04 13.17 -6.01
N ILE A 56 9.46 13.43 -4.83
CA ILE A 56 8.97 12.38 -3.93
C ILE A 56 7.92 11.49 -4.61
N ALA A 57 6.96 12.11 -5.30
CA ALA A 57 5.91 11.38 -6.01
C ALA A 57 6.48 10.50 -7.14
N ASN A 58 7.46 11.01 -7.90
CA ASN A 58 8.08 10.28 -8.99
C ASN A 58 8.93 9.09 -8.47
N GLN A 59 9.71 9.29 -7.39
CA GLN A 59 10.46 8.19 -6.77
C GLN A 59 9.54 7.06 -6.31
N ARG A 60 8.42 7.40 -5.67
CA ARG A 60 7.42 6.43 -5.25
C ARG A 60 6.80 5.71 -6.44
N LEU A 61 6.40 6.45 -7.46
CA LEU A 61 5.79 5.87 -8.66
C LEU A 61 6.74 4.95 -9.40
N ASP A 62 8.01 5.32 -9.57
CA ASP A 62 9.04 4.49 -10.19
C ASP A 62 9.24 3.17 -9.42
N HIS A 63 9.33 3.24 -8.08
CA HIS A 63 9.41 2.04 -7.25
C HIS A 63 8.20 1.12 -7.43
N LEU A 64 6.98 1.68 -7.38
CA LEU A 64 5.77 0.89 -7.55
C LEU A 64 5.67 0.27 -8.96
N HIS A 65 6.12 0.97 -10.00
CA HIS A 65 6.20 0.43 -11.36
C HIS A 65 7.16 -0.76 -11.44
N LYS A 66 8.36 -0.65 -10.85
CA LYS A 66 9.36 -1.72 -10.83
C LYS A 66 8.82 -2.95 -10.09
N LEU A 67 8.32 -2.74 -8.87
CA LEU A 67 7.77 -3.82 -8.05
C LEU A 67 6.57 -4.52 -8.73
N SER A 68 5.63 -3.75 -9.29
CA SER A 68 4.49 -4.35 -9.97
C SER A 68 4.89 -5.10 -11.25
N THR A 69 5.92 -4.66 -11.99
CA THR A 69 6.44 -5.38 -13.15
C THR A 69 7.11 -6.69 -12.73
N GLU A 70 7.94 -6.65 -11.70
CA GLU A 70 8.60 -7.84 -11.16
C GLU A 70 7.58 -8.91 -10.76
N ILE A 71 6.56 -8.53 -10.00
CA ILE A 71 5.51 -9.45 -9.56
C ILE A 71 4.69 -9.99 -10.75
N THR A 72 4.33 -9.13 -11.71
CA THR A 72 3.58 -9.55 -12.90
C THR A 72 4.38 -10.54 -13.75
N ASN A 73 5.71 -10.41 -13.82
CA ASN A 73 6.56 -11.35 -14.55
C ASN A 73 6.67 -12.71 -13.85
N GLN A 74 6.59 -12.74 -12.52
CA GLN A 74 6.78 -13.97 -11.73
C GLN A 74 5.50 -14.81 -11.57
N TYR A 75 4.32 -14.17 -11.56
CA TYR A 75 3.07 -14.84 -11.21
C TYR A 75 1.99 -14.61 -12.26
N ASP A 76 1.16 -15.64 -12.49
CA ASP A 76 0.02 -15.58 -13.41
C ASP A 76 -1.28 -15.22 -12.71
N VAL A 77 -1.38 -15.51 -11.40
CA VAL A 77 -2.54 -15.19 -10.57
C VAL A 77 -2.07 -14.53 -9.29
N ILE A 78 -2.61 -13.33 -9.02
CA ILE A 78 -2.35 -12.60 -7.78
C ILE A 78 -3.67 -12.44 -7.03
N CYS A 79 -3.72 -12.92 -5.79
CA CYS A 79 -4.88 -12.78 -4.91
C CYS A 79 -4.60 -11.71 -3.86
N VAL A 80 -5.49 -10.74 -3.74
CA VAL A 80 -5.37 -9.63 -2.79
C VAL A 80 -6.64 -9.44 -2.00
N GLU A 81 -6.52 -8.98 -0.75
CA GLU A 81 -7.68 -8.57 0.02
C GLU A 81 -8.18 -7.19 -0.43
N SER A 82 -9.51 -7.03 -0.54
CA SER A 82 -10.14 -5.74 -0.83
C SER A 82 -10.12 -4.84 0.39
N VAL A 83 -9.04 -4.06 0.56
CA VAL A 83 -8.86 -3.15 1.70
C VAL A 83 -9.44 -1.78 1.42
N HIS A 84 -10.20 -1.23 2.37
CA HIS A 84 -10.74 0.13 2.29
C HIS A 84 -9.67 1.16 2.71
N MET A 85 -8.81 1.59 1.77
CA MET A 85 -7.66 2.47 2.03
C MET A 85 -8.02 3.79 2.72
N ARG A 86 -9.20 4.36 2.45
CA ARG A 86 -9.68 5.58 3.11
C ARG A 86 -9.89 5.39 4.62
N ALA A 87 -10.33 4.19 5.04
CA ALA A 87 -10.50 3.89 6.45
C ALA A 87 -9.16 3.81 7.18
N MET A 88 -8.11 3.26 6.56
CA MET A 88 -6.78 3.14 7.14
C MET A 88 -6.02 4.48 7.20
N SER A 89 -6.42 5.49 6.42
CA SER A 89 -5.80 6.82 6.42
C SER A 89 -6.38 7.79 7.45
N ASN A 90 -7.39 7.40 8.21
CA ASN A 90 -8.00 8.24 9.23
C ASN A 90 -7.05 8.54 10.39
N LYS A 91 -7.17 9.76 10.97
CA LYS A 91 -6.35 10.23 12.10
C LYS A 91 -6.35 9.27 13.30
N GLY A 92 -7.44 8.52 13.54
CA GLY A 92 -7.56 7.56 14.62
C GLY A 92 -6.63 6.35 14.51
N PHE A 93 -6.15 6.01 13.31
CA PHE A 93 -5.20 4.91 13.10
C PHE A 93 -3.72 5.32 13.24
N GLY A 94 -3.41 6.62 13.38
CA GLY A 94 -2.03 7.11 13.56
C GLY A 94 -1.09 6.94 12.36
N ASN A 95 -1.45 6.14 11.37
CA ASN A 95 -0.59 5.70 10.26
C ASN A 95 -0.84 6.41 8.91
N GLY A 96 -1.63 7.49 8.87
CA GLY A 96 -2.04 8.14 7.63
C GLY A 96 -0.87 8.50 6.70
N LYS A 97 0.24 9.01 7.23
CA LYS A 97 1.43 9.34 6.43
C LYS A 97 2.09 8.09 5.82
N ALA A 98 2.23 7.02 6.59
CA ALA A 98 2.81 5.77 6.11
C ALA A 98 1.90 5.09 5.07
N THR A 99 0.60 5.11 5.26
CA THR A 99 -0.38 4.58 4.31
C THR A 99 -0.33 5.31 2.96
N PHE A 100 -0.19 6.65 2.99
CA PHE A 100 0.01 7.44 1.77
C PHE A 100 1.38 7.21 1.13
N ASP A 101 2.43 6.99 1.95
CA ASP A 101 3.78 6.72 1.46
C ASP A 101 3.87 5.36 0.76
N ASN A 102 3.16 4.36 1.27
CA ASN A 102 3.16 3.02 0.68
C ASN A 102 2.45 2.96 -0.68
N GLY A 103 1.54 3.90 -0.98
CA GLY A 103 0.88 4.01 -2.28
C GLY A 103 0.11 2.74 -2.69
N TYR A 104 -0.43 1.96 -1.73
CA TYR A 104 -1.06 0.66 -1.96
C TYR A 104 -2.16 0.70 -3.04
N GLY A 105 -3.04 1.72 -3.01
CA GLY A 105 -4.07 1.87 -4.04
C GLY A 105 -3.49 2.00 -5.44
N LYS A 106 -2.42 2.83 -5.58
CA LYS A 106 -1.72 2.96 -6.87
C LYS A 106 -1.01 1.69 -7.30
N PHE A 107 -0.45 0.96 -6.33
CA PHE A 107 0.16 -0.34 -6.60
C PHE A 107 -0.85 -1.36 -7.15
N LEU A 108 -2.05 -1.43 -6.57
CA LEU A 108 -3.11 -2.30 -7.10
C LEU A 108 -3.56 -1.91 -8.52
N GLU A 109 -3.69 -0.60 -8.81
CA GLU A 109 -3.98 -0.12 -10.16
C GLU A 109 -2.90 -0.56 -11.17
N LEU A 110 -1.62 -0.45 -10.77
CA LEU A 110 -0.50 -0.86 -11.60
C LEU A 110 -0.49 -2.37 -11.85
N LEU A 111 -0.78 -3.18 -10.84
CA LEU A 111 -0.91 -4.63 -10.97
C LEU A 111 -2.07 -5.01 -11.89
N GLU A 112 -3.23 -4.38 -11.69
CA GLU A 112 -4.46 -4.70 -12.42
C GLU A 112 -4.28 -4.53 -13.94
N TYR A 113 -3.77 -3.37 -14.39
CA TYR A 113 -3.57 -3.17 -15.83
C TYR A 113 -2.46 -4.04 -16.41
N LYS A 114 -1.33 -4.21 -15.69
CA LYS A 114 -0.21 -5.03 -16.19
C LYS A 114 -0.57 -6.51 -16.29
N LEU A 115 -1.27 -7.05 -15.30
CA LEU A 115 -1.75 -8.43 -15.37
C LEU A 115 -2.74 -8.62 -16.52
N LYS A 116 -3.67 -7.68 -16.69
CA LYS A 116 -4.62 -7.69 -17.78
C LYS A 116 -3.92 -7.65 -19.14
N ASP A 117 -2.91 -6.79 -19.33
CA ASP A 117 -2.14 -6.68 -20.56
C ASP A 117 -1.37 -7.97 -20.90
N CYS A 118 -1.00 -8.74 -19.86
CA CYS A 118 -0.33 -10.04 -20.01
C CYS A 118 -1.29 -11.25 -20.06
N GLY A 119 -2.60 -11.04 -20.06
CA GLY A 119 -3.59 -12.13 -19.99
C GLY A 119 -3.59 -12.89 -18.64
N LYS A 120 -3.17 -12.23 -17.57
CA LYS A 120 -3.06 -12.77 -16.22
C LYS A 120 -4.14 -12.21 -15.29
N TYR A 121 -4.27 -12.73 -14.08
CA TYR A 121 -5.42 -12.47 -13.22
C TYR A 121 -5.04 -11.75 -11.91
N LEU A 122 -5.79 -10.68 -11.57
CA LEU A 122 -5.82 -10.08 -10.23
C LEU A 122 -7.17 -10.40 -9.57
N VAL A 123 -7.17 -11.28 -8.59
CA VAL A 123 -8.38 -11.69 -7.87
C VAL A 123 -8.50 -10.91 -6.56
N LYS A 124 -9.63 -10.23 -6.37
CA LYS A 124 -9.91 -9.42 -5.16
C LYS A 124 -10.82 -10.22 -4.22
N VAL A 125 -10.25 -10.72 -3.12
CA VAL A 125 -10.98 -11.40 -2.05
C VAL A 125 -11.73 -10.37 -1.19
N SER A 126 -12.95 -10.70 -0.77
CA SER A 126 -13.77 -9.84 0.06
C SER A 126 -13.07 -9.47 1.38
N LYS A 127 -13.14 -8.21 1.79
CA LYS A 127 -12.66 -7.74 3.10
C LYS A 127 -13.34 -8.39 4.31
N TRP A 128 -14.46 -9.03 4.09
CA TRP A 128 -15.21 -9.76 5.12
C TRP A 128 -14.78 -11.22 5.27
N TYR A 129 -13.93 -11.70 4.36
CA TYR A 129 -13.37 -13.03 4.47
C TYR A 129 -12.41 -13.09 5.66
N PRO A 130 -12.65 -13.97 6.65
CA PRO A 130 -11.89 -13.95 7.90
C PRO A 130 -10.52 -14.62 7.76
N SER A 131 -9.73 -14.18 6.81
CA SER A 131 -8.43 -14.77 6.41
C SER A 131 -7.48 -15.01 7.58
N SER A 132 -7.39 -14.06 8.51
CA SER A 132 -6.51 -14.15 9.68
C SER A 132 -7.06 -15.04 10.82
N GLN A 133 -8.34 -15.44 10.75
CA GLN A 133 -8.99 -16.24 11.78
C GLN A 133 -9.11 -17.73 11.40
N ILE A 134 -8.85 -18.09 10.15
CA ILE A 134 -8.95 -19.45 9.64
C ILE A 134 -7.58 -20.10 9.67
N CYS A 135 -7.50 -21.31 10.18
CA CYS A 135 -6.30 -22.14 10.11
C CYS A 135 -6.04 -22.56 8.67
N SER A 136 -4.88 -22.21 8.13
CA SER A 136 -4.51 -22.62 6.77
C SER A 136 -4.23 -24.13 6.63
N CYS A 137 -4.11 -24.89 7.72
CA CYS A 137 -3.98 -26.35 7.68
C CYS A 137 -5.33 -27.04 7.71
N CYS A 138 -6.12 -26.85 8.78
CA CYS A 138 -7.34 -27.63 9.04
C CYS A 138 -8.65 -26.88 8.79
N GLY A 139 -8.61 -25.58 8.44
CA GLY A 139 -9.81 -24.78 8.20
C GLY A 139 -10.55 -24.32 9.47
N ARG A 140 -10.14 -24.76 10.68
CA ARG A 140 -10.77 -24.34 11.92
C ARG A 140 -10.66 -22.84 12.11
N ARG A 141 -11.72 -22.21 12.60
CA ARG A 141 -11.76 -20.76 12.87
C ARG A 141 -11.49 -20.48 14.34
N LYS A 142 -10.51 -19.59 14.59
CA LYS A 142 -10.16 -19.06 15.92
C LYS A 142 -10.15 -17.53 15.87
N LYS A 143 -10.79 -16.90 16.84
CA LYS A 143 -10.73 -15.44 16.95
C LYS A 143 -9.44 -15.05 17.65
N LEU A 144 -8.66 -14.18 17.04
CA LEU A 144 -7.39 -13.67 17.56
C LEU A 144 -7.54 -12.23 18.03
N SER A 145 -6.80 -11.85 19.06
CA SER A 145 -6.66 -10.46 19.45
C SER A 145 -5.75 -9.70 18.49
N LEU A 146 -5.77 -8.36 18.52
CA LEU A 146 -4.91 -7.53 17.64
C LEU A 146 -3.42 -7.63 18.01
N GLU A 147 -3.12 -8.03 19.23
CA GLU A 147 -1.75 -8.15 19.77
C GLU A 147 -1.08 -9.47 19.37
N GLU A 148 -1.87 -10.51 19.12
CA GLU A 148 -1.36 -11.82 18.73
C GLU A 148 -0.78 -11.77 17.31
N ARG A 149 0.51 -12.01 17.21
CA ARG A 149 1.24 -12.07 15.93
C ARG A 149 1.39 -13.48 15.39
N MET A 150 1.38 -14.47 16.26
CA MET A 150 1.45 -15.88 15.90
C MET A 150 0.06 -16.49 15.82
N TYR A 151 -0.17 -17.33 14.84
CA TYR A 151 -1.36 -18.16 14.72
C TYR A 151 -1.04 -19.57 15.17
N GLU A 152 -1.62 -19.99 16.29
CA GLU A 152 -1.47 -21.32 16.85
C GLU A 152 -2.81 -22.06 16.76
N CYS A 153 -2.80 -23.31 16.31
CA CYS A 153 -3.99 -24.13 16.14
C CYS A 153 -3.83 -25.48 16.84
N GLU A 154 -4.91 -26.03 17.37
CA GLU A 154 -4.93 -27.35 17.98
C GLU A 154 -4.52 -28.49 17.02
N CYS A 155 -4.51 -28.23 15.70
CA CYS A 155 -3.98 -29.20 14.71
C CYS A 155 -2.45 -29.25 14.65
N GLY A 156 -1.75 -28.47 15.49
CA GLY A 156 -0.29 -28.38 15.52
C GLY A 156 0.29 -27.30 14.62
N LEU A 157 -0.54 -26.51 13.90
CA LEU A 157 -0.04 -25.40 13.09
C LEU A 157 0.40 -24.25 13.98
N GLU A 158 1.64 -23.81 13.82
CA GLU A 158 2.20 -22.60 14.42
C GLU A 158 2.91 -21.80 13.32
N MET A 159 2.44 -20.56 13.06
CA MET A 159 3.06 -19.67 12.07
C MET A 159 2.67 -18.20 12.29
N ASP A 160 3.39 -17.30 11.62
CA ASP A 160 3.02 -15.89 11.59
C ASP A 160 1.57 -15.70 11.09
N ARG A 161 0.80 -14.85 11.77
CA ARG A 161 -0.62 -14.62 11.49
C ARG A 161 -0.86 -14.06 10.08
N ASP A 162 0.01 -13.15 9.63
CA ASP A 162 -0.14 -12.50 8.34
C ASP A 162 0.22 -13.49 7.21
N TYR A 163 1.17 -14.39 7.47
CA TYR A 163 1.51 -15.47 6.54
C TYR A 163 0.37 -16.51 6.44
N ASN A 164 -0.23 -16.91 7.57
CA ASN A 164 -1.43 -17.76 7.59
C ASN A 164 -2.57 -17.10 6.78
N ALA A 165 -2.82 -15.81 6.98
CA ALA A 165 -3.83 -15.07 6.26
C ALA A 165 -3.55 -15.02 4.74
N ALA A 166 -2.29 -14.84 4.34
CA ALA A 166 -1.90 -14.83 2.93
C ALA A 166 -2.20 -16.17 2.23
N ILE A 167 -1.94 -17.31 2.91
CA ILE A 167 -2.30 -18.64 2.39
C ILE A 167 -3.81 -18.74 2.20
N ASN A 168 -4.60 -18.28 3.16
CA ASN A 168 -6.07 -18.33 3.08
C ASN A 168 -6.61 -17.41 1.98
N ILE A 169 -6.07 -16.20 1.83
CA ILE A 169 -6.43 -15.27 0.73
C ILE A 169 -6.12 -15.91 -0.63
N LYS A 170 -4.97 -16.56 -0.76
CA LYS A 170 -4.60 -17.29 -1.99
C LYS A 170 -5.62 -18.38 -2.31
N ARG A 171 -5.98 -19.21 -1.33
CA ARG A 171 -6.95 -20.31 -1.53
C ARG A 171 -8.33 -19.81 -1.93
N GLU A 172 -8.82 -18.82 -1.22
CA GLU A 172 -10.10 -18.18 -1.51
C GLU A 172 -10.10 -17.52 -2.88
N GLY A 173 -9.05 -16.77 -3.23
CA GLY A 173 -8.92 -16.17 -4.55
C GLY A 173 -8.89 -17.21 -5.68
N LEU A 174 -8.18 -18.33 -5.51
CA LEU A 174 -8.19 -19.40 -6.50
C LEU A 174 -9.55 -20.10 -6.60
N ARG A 175 -10.33 -20.18 -5.50
CA ARG A 175 -11.70 -20.68 -5.50
C ARG A 175 -12.59 -19.76 -6.35
N ILE A 176 -12.55 -18.44 -6.08
CA ILE A 176 -13.31 -17.43 -6.83
C ILE A 176 -12.98 -17.51 -8.33
N LEU A 177 -11.69 -17.55 -8.68
CA LEU A 177 -11.27 -17.63 -10.08
C LEU A 177 -11.82 -18.85 -10.81
N ARG A 178 -11.89 -20.00 -10.14
CA ARG A 178 -12.46 -21.23 -10.72
C ARG A 178 -13.96 -21.12 -10.95
N GLU A 179 -14.68 -20.46 -10.05
CA GLU A 179 -16.12 -20.26 -10.16
C GLU A 179 -16.49 -19.25 -11.26
N GLU A 180 -15.65 -18.24 -11.50
CA GLU A 180 -15.84 -17.27 -12.59
C GLU A 180 -15.46 -17.82 -13.98
N ALA A 181 -14.68 -18.90 -14.02
CA ALA A 181 -14.25 -19.55 -15.26
C ALA A 181 -15.22 -20.64 -15.78
N VAL A 182 -16.28 -20.95 -15.04
CA VAL A 182 -17.35 -21.89 -15.39
C VAL A 182 -18.59 -21.14 -15.86
#